data_3bdd77fbec963d0612fa2e92ac94f61e
#
_entry.id   3bdd77fbec963d0612fa2e92ac94f61e
#
_cell.length_a   1.000
_cell.length_b   1.000
_cell.length_c   1.000
_cell.angle_alpha   90.00
_cell.angle_beta   90.00
_cell.angle_gamma   90.00
#
_symmetry.space_group_name_H-M   'P 1'
#
loop_
_entity.id
_entity.type
_entity.pdbx_description
1 polymer ?
#
loop_
_entity_poly.entity_id
_entity_poly.type
_entity_poly.pdbx_seq_one_letter_code
_entity_poly.pdbx_strand_id
1 'polypeptide(L)'
;MLGVAAMPSTLALVLKKILIANRGEIAVRVIRAAREMGIATVAVYSELDRDSLHVRLADEAYALGGQTAAESYINTEAVLNAIRESGADAVHPGYGFFSENPDFARAIAAMGVEFIGPPPEAMDEMSDKVSSRLAAVRGGAPIVPGTTEFAQGPDDIRNFGNEHGWPAVIKAAFGGGGRGMKVVKSADDVDDAFASAQREALAFFGRDEVYVERYLTWPRHVEIQLVGDKQGNCVWISSRDCSAQRRHQKLIEEAPAHQLADGIEEAMGEAAVKAAKAVGYYGAGTVEFIYQDGEFFFLEMNTRLQVEHCVSEMITDIDLVEWQIRVAAGEELPMTQDEVTASRRGHSIEVRINAEDPAEGKFLPSPGRITKLVPPDGFGVRFDSGYLSGDEISQFYDNLVGKLVVWGRTREVAIARTIRALEAL
;
A
#
# COMPACT_ATOMS: atom_id res chain seq x y z
N MET A 1 40.38 19.06 1.14
CA MET A 1 40.46 17.63 1.54
C MET A 1 39.12 17.25 2.08
N LEU A 2 38.31 16.63 1.26
CA LEU A 2 37.02 16.07 1.69
C LEU A 2 37.31 14.73 2.36
N GLY A 3 36.98 14.63 3.64
CA GLY A 3 37.17 13.42 4.43
C GLY A 3 36.18 12.36 3.92
N VAL A 4 36.71 11.26 3.41
CA VAL A 4 35.95 10.04 3.16
C VAL A 4 35.56 9.46 4.50
N ALA A 5 34.28 9.53 4.87
CA ALA A 5 33.77 8.87 6.05
C ALA A 5 33.96 7.35 5.89
N ALA A 6 34.57 6.74 6.90
CA ALA A 6 34.77 5.30 6.96
C ALA A 6 33.41 4.59 6.98
N MET A 7 33.24 3.64 6.08
CA MET A 7 32.08 2.76 6.08
C MET A 7 32.07 1.90 7.36
N PRO A 8 30.92 1.75 8.03
CA PRO A 8 30.79 0.82 9.13
C PRO A 8 30.85 -0.62 8.61
N SER A 9 31.66 -1.45 9.26
CA SER A 9 31.91 -2.85 8.91
C SER A 9 30.86 -3.78 9.51
N THR A 10 29.68 -3.80 8.95
CA THR A 10 28.84 -5.00 8.96
C THR A 10 28.89 -5.58 7.54
N LEU A 11 29.22 -6.87 7.40
CA LEU A 11 29.17 -7.55 6.11
C LEU A 11 27.72 -7.55 5.63
N ALA A 12 27.33 -6.49 4.90
CA ALA A 12 26.07 -6.49 4.19
C ALA A 12 26.06 -7.65 3.18
N LEU A 13 24.95 -8.34 3.08
CA LEU A 13 24.76 -9.40 2.10
C LEU A 13 24.83 -8.76 0.70
N VAL A 14 25.76 -9.22 -0.13
CA VAL A 14 25.81 -8.73 -1.52
C VAL A 14 24.77 -9.48 -2.34
N LEU A 15 23.63 -8.87 -2.55
CA LEU A 15 22.60 -9.40 -3.44
C LEU A 15 23.08 -9.29 -4.90
N LYS A 16 23.07 -10.39 -5.62
CA LYS A 16 23.59 -10.48 -7.00
C LYS A 16 22.49 -10.69 -8.03
N LYS A 17 21.41 -11.35 -7.64
CA LYS A 17 20.32 -11.71 -8.54
C LYS A 17 18.97 -11.69 -7.80
N ILE A 18 18.04 -10.86 -8.24
CA ILE A 18 16.70 -10.72 -7.67
C ILE A 18 15.67 -11.31 -8.61
N LEU A 19 14.85 -12.25 -8.12
CA LEU A 19 13.65 -12.67 -8.80
C LEU A 19 12.49 -11.75 -8.39
N ILE A 20 11.78 -11.22 -9.39
CA ILE A 20 10.62 -10.36 -9.20
C ILE A 20 9.37 -11.23 -9.28
N ALA A 21 8.77 -11.56 -8.11
CA ALA A 21 7.57 -12.40 -8.02
C ALA A 21 6.30 -11.57 -8.28
N ASN A 22 6.29 -10.86 -9.40
CA ASN A 22 5.20 -9.98 -9.80
C ASN A 22 5.21 -9.75 -11.31
N ARG A 23 4.28 -8.93 -11.82
CA ARG A 23 4.09 -8.60 -13.24
C ARG A 23 3.82 -7.10 -13.42
N GLY A 24 3.66 -6.71 -14.68
CA GLY A 24 3.18 -5.38 -15.05
C GLY A 24 4.13 -4.25 -14.63
N GLU A 25 3.56 -3.11 -14.29
CA GLU A 25 4.34 -1.90 -14.02
C GLU A 25 5.27 -2.04 -12.82
N ILE A 26 4.82 -2.74 -11.74
CA ILE A 26 5.66 -2.91 -10.56
C ILE A 26 6.86 -3.81 -10.82
N ALA A 27 6.71 -4.85 -11.64
CA ALA A 27 7.86 -5.66 -12.05
C ALA A 27 8.86 -4.83 -12.86
N VAL A 28 8.39 -4.00 -13.78
CA VAL A 28 9.24 -3.04 -14.53
C VAL A 28 9.95 -2.07 -13.59
N ARG A 29 9.22 -1.54 -12.59
CA ARG A 29 9.78 -0.62 -11.58
C ARG A 29 10.92 -1.25 -10.78
N VAL A 30 10.73 -2.47 -10.31
CA VAL A 30 11.76 -3.20 -9.55
C VAL A 30 12.95 -3.58 -10.43
N ILE A 31 12.71 -4.04 -11.67
CA ILE A 31 13.79 -4.35 -12.63
C ILE A 31 14.67 -3.12 -12.87
N ARG A 32 14.09 -1.93 -13.03
CA ARG A 32 14.85 -0.69 -13.25
C ARG A 32 15.76 -0.37 -12.06
N ALA A 33 15.21 -0.39 -10.84
CA ALA A 33 16.00 -0.12 -9.63
C ALA A 33 17.12 -1.15 -9.43
N ALA A 34 16.84 -2.45 -9.58
CA ALA A 34 17.85 -3.50 -9.45
C ALA A 34 18.98 -3.33 -10.47
N ARG A 35 18.66 -2.99 -11.72
CA ARG A 35 19.66 -2.75 -12.77
C ARG A 35 20.53 -1.53 -12.49
N GLU A 36 19.96 -0.44 -11.99
CA GLU A 36 20.72 0.75 -11.57
C GLU A 36 21.68 0.44 -10.42
N MET A 37 21.33 -0.52 -9.57
CA MET A 37 22.21 -1.04 -8.52
C MET A 37 23.22 -2.10 -9.01
N GLY A 38 23.20 -2.47 -10.29
CA GLY A 38 24.09 -3.49 -10.87
C GLY A 38 23.70 -4.92 -10.49
N ILE A 39 22.45 -5.17 -10.09
CA ILE A 39 21.92 -6.46 -9.67
C ILE A 39 21.20 -7.11 -10.85
N ALA A 40 21.49 -8.38 -11.15
CA ALA A 40 20.82 -9.15 -12.18
C ALA A 40 19.36 -9.42 -11.82
N THR A 41 18.49 -9.47 -12.82
CA THR A 41 17.04 -9.53 -12.66
C THR A 41 16.45 -10.77 -13.31
N VAL A 42 15.51 -11.40 -12.60
CA VAL A 42 14.75 -12.56 -13.09
C VAL A 42 13.27 -12.21 -13.08
N ALA A 43 12.63 -12.24 -14.24
CA ALA A 43 11.19 -12.14 -14.35
C ALA A 43 10.53 -13.52 -14.28
N VAL A 44 9.31 -13.56 -13.78
CA VAL A 44 8.42 -14.72 -13.92
C VAL A 44 7.19 -14.31 -14.72
N TYR A 45 6.59 -15.25 -15.46
CA TYR A 45 5.46 -14.93 -16.32
C TYR A 45 4.47 -16.07 -16.50
N SER A 46 3.18 -15.71 -16.61
CA SER A 46 2.12 -16.61 -17.07
C SER A 46 2.15 -16.72 -18.60
N GLU A 47 1.40 -17.66 -19.17
CA GLU A 47 1.31 -17.79 -20.63
C GLU A 47 0.87 -16.50 -21.34
N LEU A 48 0.04 -15.68 -20.68
CA LEU A 48 -0.44 -14.40 -21.23
C LEU A 48 0.62 -13.30 -21.20
N ASP A 49 1.56 -13.39 -20.28
CA ASP A 49 2.60 -12.36 -20.09
C ASP A 49 3.94 -12.71 -20.77
N ARG A 50 4.01 -13.77 -21.57
CA ARG A 50 5.24 -14.24 -22.23
C ARG A 50 6.01 -13.13 -22.93
N ASP A 51 5.31 -12.23 -23.61
CA ASP A 51 5.88 -11.12 -24.36
C ASP A 51 5.74 -9.76 -23.66
N SER A 52 5.36 -9.75 -22.38
CA SER A 52 5.15 -8.52 -21.60
C SER A 52 6.44 -7.74 -21.39
N LEU A 53 6.31 -6.43 -21.15
CA LEU A 53 7.44 -5.52 -21.01
C LEU A 53 8.43 -5.95 -19.92
N HIS A 54 7.95 -6.41 -18.75
CA HIS A 54 8.83 -6.85 -17.68
C HIS A 54 9.66 -8.09 -18.04
N VAL A 55 9.11 -9.00 -18.85
CA VAL A 55 9.83 -10.18 -19.36
C VAL A 55 10.95 -9.77 -20.33
N ARG A 56 10.64 -8.81 -21.20
CA ARG A 56 11.63 -8.27 -22.18
C ARG A 56 12.75 -7.48 -21.52
N LEU A 57 12.50 -6.87 -20.36
CA LEU A 57 13.47 -6.04 -19.67
C LEU A 57 14.38 -6.82 -18.72
N ALA A 58 13.92 -7.92 -18.15
CA ALA A 58 14.71 -8.72 -17.22
C ALA A 58 15.89 -9.42 -17.94
N ASP A 59 16.93 -9.77 -17.18
CA ASP A 59 18.10 -10.49 -17.72
C ASP A 59 17.78 -11.97 -17.97
N GLU A 60 16.90 -12.56 -17.16
CA GLU A 60 16.39 -13.92 -17.29
C GLU A 60 14.87 -13.93 -17.08
N ALA A 61 14.16 -14.92 -17.63
CA ALA A 61 12.73 -15.08 -17.42
C ALA A 61 12.30 -16.55 -17.36
N TYR A 62 11.38 -16.87 -16.43
CA TYR A 62 10.90 -18.22 -16.19
C TYR A 62 9.38 -18.29 -16.30
N ALA A 63 8.89 -19.28 -17.05
CA ALA A 63 7.45 -19.51 -17.20
C ALA A 63 6.89 -20.16 -15.95
N LEU A 64 5.78 -19.61 -15.42
CA LEU A 64 5.01 -20.20 -14.32
C LEU A 64 3.94 -21.17 -14.81
N GLY A 65 3.60 -21.10 -16.10
CA GLY A 65 2.46 -21.82 -16.68
C GLY A 65 1.13 -21.13 -16.38
N GLY A 66 0.05 -21.65 -16.98
CA GLY A 66 -1.32 -21.18 -16.77
C GLY A 66 -1.58 -19.76 -17.26
N GLN A 67 -2.84 -19.33 -17.09
CA GLN A 67 -3.30 -18.00 -17.51
C GLN A 67 -3.77 -17.15 -16.34
N THR A 68 -4.42 -17.76 -15.36
CA THR A 68 -4.94 -17.06 -14.19
C THR A 68 -3.85 -16.83 -13.13
N ALA A 69 -4.09 -15.91 -12.20
CA ALA A 69 -3.19 -15.69 -11.08
C ALA A 69 -3.00 -16.97 -10.23
N ALA A 70 -4.06 -17.72 -10.01
CA ALA A 70 -4.02 -18.97 -9.23
C ALA A 70 -3.14 -20.06 -9.87
N GLU A 71 -3.12 -20.11 -11.19
CA GLU A 71 -2.29 -21.06 -11.94
C GLU A 71 -0.84 -20.62 -12.06
N SER A 72 -0.54 -19.32 -11.87
CA SER A 72 0.77 -18.71 -12.12
C SER A 72 1.32 -17.93 -10.93
N TYR A 73 1.06 -16.64 -10.83
CA TYR A 73 1.70 -15.70 -9.89
C TYR A 73 1.44 -15.97 -8.41
N ILE A 74 0.35 -16.67 -8.06
CA ILE A 74 0.06 -17.14 -6.70
C ILE A 74 0.15 -18.68 -6.58
N ASN A 75 0.78 -19.32 -7.54
CA ASN A 75 1.18 -20.73 -7.45
C ASN A 75 2.55 -20.80 -6.75
N THR A 76 2.52 -21.09 -5.47
CA THR A 76 3.73 -21.13 -4.63
C THR A 76 4.80 -22.05 -5.20
N GLU A 77 4.43 -23.27 -5.63
CA GLU A 77 5.40 -24.26 -6.15
C GLU A 77 6.06 -23.78 -7.44
N ALA A 78 5.29 -23.19 -8.36
CA ALA A 78 5.81 -22.65 -9.61
C ALA A 78 6.84 -21.53 -9.35
N VAL A 79 6.54 -20.61 -8.44
CA VAL A 79 7.45 -19.51 -8.09
C VAL A 79 8.70 -20.04 -7.36
N LEU A 80 8.56 -20.95 -6.39
CA LEU A 80 9.69 -21.55 -5.70
C LEU A 80 10.60 -22.35 -6.66
N ASN A 81 10.04 -23.01 -7.68
CA ASN A 81 10.82 -23.67 -8.72
C ASN A 81 11.61 -22.66 -9.57
N ALA A 82 10.98 -21.55 -9.98
CA ALA A 82 11.68 -20.49 -10.70
C ALA A 82 12.86 -19.90 -9.88
N ILE A 83 12.70 -19.77 -8.56
CA ILE A 83 13.79 -19.33 -7.65
C ILE A 83 14.93 -20.35 -7.68
N ARG A 84 14.64 -21.66 -7.57
CA ARG A 84 15.67 -22.73 -7.59
C ARG A 84 16.42 -22.77 -8.92
N GLU A 85 15.68 -22.71 -10.04
CA GLU A 85 16.23 -22.81 -11.38
C GLU A 85 17.07 -21.58 -11.76
N SER A 86 16.64 -20.39 -11.39
CA SER A 86 17.36 -19.14 -11.67
C SER A 86 18.58 -18.95 -10.77
N GLY A 87 18.60 -19.59 -9.59
CA GLY A 87 19.62 -19.34 -8.57
C GLY A 87 19.58 -17.90 -8.05
N ALA A 88 18.41 -17.28 -8.02
CA ALA A 88 18.22 -15.97 -7.39
C ALA A 88 18.53 -16.03 -5.90
N ASP A 89 19.23 -15.03 -5.39
CA ASP A 89 19.59 -14.92 -3.98
C ASP A 89 18.61 -14.04 -3.19
N ALA A 90 17.73 -13.33 -3.88
CA ALA A 90 16.65 -12.59 -3.26
C ALA A 90 15.37 -12.59 -4.13
N VAL A 91 14.22 -12.32 -3.49
CA VAL A 91 12.91 -12.23 -4.12
C VAL A 91 12.26 -10.91 -3.74
N HIS A 92 11.86 -10.12 -4.74
CA HIS A 92 11.03 -8.92 -4.55
C HIS A 92 9.57 -9.22 -4.92
N PRO A 93 8.62 -9.15 -3.98
CA PRO A 93 7.23 -9.51 -4.24
C PRO A 93 6.42 -8.40 -4.93
N GLY A 94 6.95 -7.16 -4.99
CA GLY A 94 6.18 -5.99 -5.43
C GLY A 94 5.03 -5.65 -4.47
N TYR A 95 3.83 -5.51 -5.02
CA TYR A 95 2.57 -5.38 -4.26
C TYR A 95 1.50 -6.33 -4.82
N GLY A 96 0.48 -6.67 -4.02
CA GLY A 96 -0.47 -7.73 -4.36
C GLY A 96 0.19 -9.12 -4.37
N PHE A 97 -0.49 -10.13 -4.89
CA PHE A 97 -0.02 -11.51 -4.94
C PHE A 97 0.57 -11.99 -3.60
N PHE A 98 1.86 -12.30 -3.54
CA PHE A 98 2.53 -12.80 -2.35
C PHE A 98 3.12 -11.72 -1.42
N SER A 99 2.95 -10.44 -1.73
CA SER A 99 3.64 -9.36 -1.00
C SER A 99 3.30 -9.27 0.50
N GLU A 100 2.14 -9.76 0.90
CA GLU A 100 1.67 -9.81 2.29
C GLU A 100 1.38 -11.25 2.75
N ASN A 101 2.07 -12.23 2.15
CA ASN A 101 1.90 -13.64 2.49
C ASN A 101 3.07 -14.13 3.38
N PRO A 102 2.86 -14.30 4.69
CA PRO A 102 3.93 -14.71 5.62
C PRO A 102 4.44 -16.11 5.36
N ASP A 103 3.58 -17.05 4.92
CA ASP A 103 3.99 -18.42 4.63
C ASP A 103 4.90 -18.49 3.39
N PHE A 104 4.65 -17.65 2.38
CA PHE A 104 5.54 -17.54 1.23
C PHE A 104 6.90 -16.95 1.63
N ALA A 105 6.92 -15.91 2.48
CA ALA A 105 8.16 -15.33 2.99
C ALA A 105 8.97 -16.38 3.81
N ARG A 106 8.31 -17.20 4.65
CA ARG A 106 8.94 -18.31 5.37
C ARG A 106 9.49 -19.38 4.43
N ALA A 107 8.75 -19.72 3.39
CA ALA A 107 9.20 -20.70 2.40
C ALA A 107 10.46 -20.25 1.67
N ILE A 108 10.56 -18.98 1.31
CA ILE A 108 11.74 -18.35 0.70
C ILE A 108 12.93 -18.39 1.68
N ALA A 109 12.72 -17.95 2.93
CA ALA A 109 13.75 -17.96 3.96
C ALA A 109 14.29 -19.38 4.23
N ALA A 110 13.42 -20.41 4.20
CA ALA A 110 13.82 -21.81 4.34
C ALA A 110 14.72 -22.30 3.20
N MET A 111 14.71 -21.65 2.04
CA MET A 111 15.61 -21.92 0.92
C MET A 111 16.97 -21.20 1.05
N GLY A 112 17.16 -20.36 2.08
CA GLY A 112 18.33 -19.50 2.22
C GLY A 112 18.34 -18.32 1.25
N VAL A 113 17.17 -17.92 0.76
CA VAL A 113 16.96 -16.79 -0.16
C VAL A 113 16.35 -15.64 0.62
N GLU A 114 16.77 -14.40 0.34
CA GLU A 114 16.28 -13.21 1.03
C GLU A 114 14.91 -12.78 0.47
N PHE A 115 13.94 -12.55 1.35
CA PHE A 115 12.67 -11.92 0.99
C PHE A 115 12.78 -10.41 1.14
N ILE A 116 12.64 -9.66 0.05
CA ILE A 116 12.70 -8.19 0.06
C ILE A 116 11.35 -7.65 0.52
N GLY A 117 11.15 -7.64 1.81
CA GLY A 117 9.91 -7.26 2.47
C GLY A 117 10.07 -7.34 3.99
N PRO A 118 8.96 -7.20 4.74
CA PRO A 118 8.98 -7.26 6.20
C PRO A 118 9.16 -8.70 6.72
N PRO A 119 9.44 -8.86 8.03
CA PRO A 119 9.48 -10.17 8.65
C PRO A 119 8.08 -10.81 8.67
N PRO A 120 7.97 -12.14 8.47
CA PRO A 120 6.67 -12.82 8.43
C PRO A 120 5.85 -12.63 9.71
N GLU A 121 6.49 -12.49 10.86
CA GLU A 121 5.83 -12.25 12.16
C GLU A 121 5.10 -10.90 12.19
N ALA A 122 5.69 -9.85 11.59
CA ALA A 122 5.04 -8.55 11.47
C ALA A 122 3.88 -8.59 10.48
N MET A 123 3.99 -9.39 9.40
CA MET A 123 2.87 -9.62 8.48
C MET A 123 1.70 -10.31 9.19
N ASP A 124 1.96 -11.38 9.96
CA ASP A 124 0.93 -12.09 10.72
C ASP A 124 0.22 -11.14 11.69
N GLU A 125 0.98 -10.37 12.47
CA GLU A 125 0.42 -9.47 13.47
C GLU A 125 -0.41 -8.33 12.85
N MET A 126 0.04 -7.79 11.72
CA MET A 126 -0.62 -6.66 11.04
C MET A 126 -1.79 -7.09 10.13
N SER A 127 -1.86 -8.34 9.70
CA SER A 127 -2.96 -8.85 8.86
C SER A 127 -4.25 -9.07 9.64
N ASP A 128 -4.16 -9.39 10.94
CA ASP A 128 -5.32 -9.53 11.81
C ASP A 128 -5.79 -8.18 12.35
N LYS A 129 -7.07 -7.85 12.13
CA LYS A 129 -7.65 -6.54 12.50
C LYS A 129 -7.56 -6.23 13.99
N VAL A 130 -7.69 -7.25 14.85
CA VAL A 130 -7.62 -7.04 16.31
C VAL A 130 -6.17 -6.85 16.72
N SER A 131 -5.28 -7.72 16.25
CA SER A 131 -3.85 -7.67 16.56
C SER A 131 -3.21 -6.38 16.07
N SER A 132 -3.53 -5.94 14.83
CA SER A 132 -3.01 -4.69 14.27
C SER A 132 -3.47 -3.45 15.04
N ARG A 133 -4.75 -3.39 15.48
CA ARG A 133 -5.25 -2.31 16.35
C ARG A 133 -4.56 -2.31 17.71
N LEU A 134 -4.33 -3.49 18.31
CA LEU A 134 -3.60 -3.60 19.58
C LEU A 134 -2.13 -3.18 19.41
N ALA A 135 -1.48 -3.55 18.31
CA ALA A 135 -0.13 -3.08 18.00
C ALA A 135 -0.07 -1.57 17.85
N ALA A 136 -1.03 -0.98 17.11
CA ALA A 136 -1.14 0.47 16.96
C ALA A 136 -1.32 1.19 18.31
N VAL A 137 -2.21 0.67 19.18
CA VAL A 137 -2.41 1.21 20.55
C VAL A 137 -1.14 1.09 21.39
N ARG A 138 -0.41 -0.05 21.34
CA ARG A 138 0.90 -0.19 22.00
C ARG A 138 1.91 0.84 21.50
N GLY A 139 1.87 1.16 20.20
CA GLY A 139 2.66 2.22 19.59
C GLY A 139 2.16 3.64 19.91
N GLY A 140 1.03 3.79 20.60
CA GLY A 140 0.44 5.08 20.93
C GLY A 140 -0.36 5.73 19.79
N ALA A 141 -0.68 4.99 18.74
CA ALA A 141 -1.55 5.48 17.67
C ALA A 141 -3.02 5.50 18.16
N PRO A 142 -3.74 6.61 17.97
CA PRO A 142 -5.16 6.66 18.32
C PRO A 142 -5.98 5.74 17.40
N ILE A 143 -6.99 5.09 17.96
CA ILE A 143 -7.97 4.31 17.22
C ILE A 143 -9.35 4.99 17.34
N VAL A 144 -10.20 4.77 16.34
CA VAL A 144 -11.59 5.28 16.40
C VAL A 144 -12.21 4.82 17.71
N PRO A 145 -12.74 5.74 18.55
CA PRO A 145 -13.44 5.36 19.78
C PRO A 145 -14.54 4.34 19.50
N GLY A 146 -14.55 3.26 20.23
CA GLY A 146 -15.49 2.17 20.06
C GLY A 146 -15.50 1.26 21.28
N THR A 147 -16.57 0.48 21.44
CA THR A 147 -16.63 -0.52 22.50
C THR A 147 -15.74 -1.71 22.18
N THR A 148 -15.09 -2.26 23.20
CA THR A 148 -14.31 -3.51 23.12
C THR A 148 -15.19 -4.73 23.34
N GLU A 149 -16.37 -4.53 23.92
CA GLU A 149 -17.36 -5.57 24.21
C GLU A 149 -18.57 -5.41 23.29
N PHE A 150 -19.29 -6.50 23.10
CA PHE A 150 -20.55 -6.48 22.35
C PHE A 150 -21.61 -5.73 23.15
N ALA A 151 -22.37 -4.89 22.46
CA ALA A 151 -23.47 -4.17 23.07
C ALA A 151 -24.56 -5.16 23.52
N GLN A 152 -24.95 -5.10 24.80
CA GLN A 152 -25.97 -5.95 25.40
C GLN A 152 -27.38 -5.42 25.17
N GLY A 153 -27.48 -4.12 24.84
CA GLY A 153 -28.75 -3.47 24.58
C GLY A 153 -28.62 -2.04 24.04
N PRO A 154 -29.78 -1.42 23.72
CA PRO A 154 -29.80 -0.04 23.22
C PRO A 154 -29.13 0.99 24.13
N ASP A 155 -29.19 0.77 25.46
CA ASP A 155 -28.62 1.71 26.44
C ASP A 155 -27.09 1.80 26.36
N ASP A 156 -26.39 0.72 25.95
CA ASP A 156 -24.95 0.76 25.75
C ASP A 156 -24.60 1.70 24.59
N ILE A 157 -25.42 1.69 23.55
CA ILE A 157 -25.25 2.58 22.37
C ILE A 157 -25.54 4.05 22.78
N ARG A 158 -26.58 4.30 23.59
CA ARG A 158 -26.89 5.64 24.09
C ARG A 158 -25.77 6.19 24.96
N ASN A 159 -25.29 5.38 25.92
CA ASN A 159 -24.19 5.76 26.79
C ASN A 159 -22.94 6.10 25.97
N PHE A 160 -22.59 5.26 25.01
CA PHE A 160 -21.46 5.51 24.11
C PHE A 160 -21.62 6.81 23.32
N GLY A 161 -22.78 7.04 22.68
CA GLY A 161 -23.02 8.24 21.89
C GLY A 161 -23.04 9.52 22.74
N ASN A 162 -23.50 9.45 23.99
CA ASN A 162 -23.49 10.58 24.93
C ASN A 162 -22.07 10.91 25.45
N GLU A 163 -21.19 9.91 25.56
CA GLU A 163 -19.79 10.07 25.97
C GLU A 163 -18.87 10.52 24.83
N HIS A 164 -19.00 9.89 23.64
CA HIS A 164 -18.08 10.08 22.53
C HIS A 164 -18.65 10.96 21.40
N GLY A 165 -19.90 11.42 21.52
CA GLY A 165 -20.57 12.26 20.53
C GLY A 165 -21.35 11.48 19.47
N TRP A 166 -22.28 12.20 18.82
CA TRP A 166 -23.08 11.70 17.71
C TRP A 166 -22.60 12.30 16.38
N PRO A 167 -22.77 11.62 15.24
CA PRO A 167 -23.38 10.30 15.08
C PRO A 167 -22.46 9.15 15.53
N ALA A 168 -23.06 8.02 15.91
CA ALA A 168 -22.39 6.75 16.17
C ALA A 168 -22.76 5.73 15.08
N VAL A 169 -22.00 4.64 14.98
CA VAL A 169 -22.30 3.53 14.08
C VAL A 169 -22.34 2.20 14.83
N ILE A 170 -23.43 1.48 14.69
CA ILE A 170 -23.56 0.10 15.17
C ILE A 170 -23.07 -0.82 14.06
N LYS A 171 -22.19 -1.76 14.41
CA LYS A 171 -21.56 -2.70 13.46
C LYS A 171 -21.76 -4.13 13.93
N ALA A 172 -22.01 -5.03 12.96
CA ALA A 172 -21.99 -6.47 13.21
C ALA A 172 -20.55 -6.91 13.59
N ALA A 173 -20.43 -7.67 14.69
CA ALA A 173 -19.13 -8.09 15.22
C ALA A 173 -18.35 -8.99 14.27
N PHE A 174 -19.04 -9.80 13.49
CA PHE A 174 -18.48 -10.76 12.54
C PHE A 174 -18.70 -10.33 11.07
N GLY A 175 -18.97 -9.04 10.85
CA GLY A 175 -19.26 -8.45 9.54
C GLY A 175 -18.06 -7.81 8.87
N GLY A 176 -18.17 -7.61 7.55
CA GLY A 176 -17.21 -6.91 6.73
C GLY A 176 -17.85 -6.27 5.50
N GLY A 177 -17.10 -5.37 4.81
CA GLY A 177 -17.55 -4.76 3.57
C GLY A 177 -18.76 -3.82 3.70
N GLY A 178 -18.98 -3.22 4.88
CA GLY A 178 -20.07 -2.25 5.10
C GLY A 178 -21.46 -2.86 5.32
N ARG A 179 -21.58 -4.19 5.36
CA ARG A 179 -22.85 -4.87 5.67
C ARG A 179 -23.04 -4.98 7.16
N GLY A 180 -24.30 -4.85 7.62
CA GLY A 180 -24.66 -4.89 9.06
C GLY A 180 -24.17 -3.64 9.81
N MET A 181 -24.08 -2.50 9.12
CA MET A 181 -23.79 -1.20 9.73
C MET A 181 -25.01 -0.30 9.75
N LYS A 182 -25.28 0.33 10.91
CA LYS A 182 -26.36 1.33 11.08
C LYS A 182 -25.81 2.59 11.70
N VAL A 183 -25.92 3.69 10.98
CA VAL A 183 -25.57 5.01 11.49
C VAL A 183 -26.72 5.53 12.32
N VAL A 184 -26.40 5.91 13.56
CA VAL A 184 -27.34 6.44 14.56
C VAL A 184 -27.01 7.90 14.77
N LYS A 185 -27.95 8.79 14.46
CA LYS A 185 -27.70 10.24 14.47
C LYS A 185 -27.91 10.88 15.84
N SER A 186 -28.76 10.27 16.65
CA SER A 186 -29.13 10.76 17.97
C SER A 186 -29.56 9.62 18.90
N ALA A 187 -29.70 9.90 20.18
CA ALA A 187 -30.17 8.94 21.18
C ALA A 187 -31.60 8.40 20.89
N ASP A 188 -32.42 9.19 20.19
CA ASP A 188 -33.80 8.82 19.87
C ASP A 188 -33.90 7.73 18.81
N ASP A 189 -32.86 7.63 17.91
CA ASP A 189 -32.83 6.66 16.81
C ASP A 189 -32.28 5.28 17.24
N VAL A 190 -31.83 5.13 18.49
CA VAL A 190 -31.02 3.97 18.92
C VAL A 190 -31.81 2.66 18.89
N ASP A 191 -33.04 2.63 19.38
CA ASP A 191 -33.81 1.37 19.54
C ASP A 191 -34.04 0.70 18.16
N ASP A 192 -34.50 1.47 17.18
CA ASP A 192 -34.76 0.98 15.84
C ASP A 192 -33.49 0.55 15.13
N ALA A 193 -32.43 1.35 15.27
CA ALA A 193 -31.14 1.06 14.67
C ALA A 193 -30.48 -0.19 15.26
N PHE A 194 -30.52 -0.36 16.60
CA PHE A 194 -29.98 -1.53 17.29
C PHE A 194 -30.70 -2.82 16.83
N ALA A 195 -32.04 -2.82 16.91
CA ALA A 195 -32.84 -3.97 16.48
C ALA A 195 -32.64 -4.30 15.00
N SER A 196 -32.48 -3.28 14.15
CA SER A 196 -32.20 -3.48 12.71
C SER A 196 -30.80 -4.05 12.49
N ALA A 197 -29.77 -3.56 13.19
CA ALA A 197 -28.40 -4.05 13.09
C ALA A 197 -28.29 -5.52 13.49
N GLN A 198 -28.93 -5.91 14.60
CA GLN A 198 -28.94 -7.30 15.06
C GLN A 198 -29.62 -8.23 14.07
N ARG A 199 -30.78 -7.84 13.53
CA ARG A 199 -31.48 -8.65 12.50
C ARG A 199 -30.64 -8.85 11.26
N GLU A 200 -29.96 -7.80 10.78
CA GLU A 200 -29.08 -7.90 9.63
C GLU A 200 -27.84 -8.75 9.95
N ALA A 201 -27.23 -8.58 11.12
CA ALA A 201 -26.08 -9.36 11.54
C ALA A 201 -26.45 -10.86 11.58
N LEU A 202 -27.57 -11.21 12.18
CA LEU A 202 -28.05 -12.58 12.20
C LEU A 202 -28.33 -13.14 10.80
N ALA A 203 -28.98 -12.35 9.95
CA ALA A 203 -29.34 -12.79 8.58
C ALA A 203 -28.13 -13.00 7.68
N PHE A 204 -27.09 -12.16 7.78
CA PHE A 204 -25.93 -12.23 6.89
C PHE A 204 -24.77 -13.06 7.44
N PHE A 205 -24.60 -13.09 8.77
CA PHE A 205 -23.44 -13.70 9.42
C PHE A 205 -23.77 -14.83 10.38
N GLY A 206 -25.09 -15.10 10.61
CA GLY A 206 -25.55 -16.15 11.50
C GLY A 206 -25.40 -15.86 13.00
N ARG A 207 -25.00 -14.64 13.34
CA ARG A 207 -24.78 -14.17 14.71
C ARG A 207 -25.26 -12.73 14.82
N ASP A 208 -25.88 -12.37 15.94
CA ASP A 208 -26.54 -11.08 16.18
C ASP A 208 -25.73 -10.09 17.01
N GLU A 209 -24.51 -10.48 17.43
CA GLU A 209 -23.65 -9.61 18.23
C GLU A 209 -23.21 -8.37 17.44
N VAL A 210 -23.41 -7.22 18.06
CA VAL A 210 -23.06 -5.91 17.52
C VAL A 210 -22.22 -5.13 18.54
N TYR A 211 -21.43 -4.18 18.03
CA TYR A 211 -20.67 -3.21 18.82
C TYR A 211 -20.88 -1.81 18.24
N VAL A 212 -20.45 -0.77 18.97
CA VAL A 212 -20.61 0.62 18.55
C VAL A 212 -19.26 1.29 18.41
N GLU A 213 -19.15 2.16 17.39
CA GLU A 213 -18.01 3.05 17.18
C GLU A 213 -18.51 4.47 16.87
N ARG A 214 -17.64 5.47 17.08
CA ARG A 214 -17.87 6.82 16.58
C ARG A 214 -17.97 6.80 15.04
N TYR A 215 -18.97 7.46 14.50
CA TYR A 215 -19.13 7.58 13.05
C TYR A 215 -18.46 8.87 12.54
N LEU A 216 -17.53 8.73 11.62
CA LEU A 216 -16.89 9.85 10.94
C LEU A 216 -17.69 10.20 9.68
N THR A 217 -18.16 11.44 9.57
CA THR A 217 -19.10 11.85 8.51
C THR A 217 -18.41 12.19 7.19
N TRP A 218 -17.23 12.79 7.27
CA TRP A 218 -16.44 13.23 6.11
C TRP A 218 -14.96 12.87 6.27
N PRO A 219 -14.67 11.59 6.46
CA PRO A 219 -13.30 11.16 6.71
C PRO A 219 -12.45 11.32 5.46
N ARG A 220 -11.21 11.77 5.64
CA ARG A 220 -10.16 11.68 4.63
C ARG A 220 -9.31 10.44 4.93
N HIS A 221 -8.90 9.79 3.86
CA HIS A 221 -7.95 8.68 3.91
C HIS A 221 -6.54 9.27 3.77
N VAL A 222 -5.84 9.38 4.87
CA VAL A 222 -4.46 9.89 4.91
C VAL A 222 -3.56 8.76 5.39
N GLU A 223 -2.42 8.61 4.75
CA GLU A 223 -1.49 7.53 5.06
C GLU A 223 -0.07 8.03 5.20
N ILE A 224 0.74 7.29 5.94
CA ILE A 224 2.15 7.59 6.19
C ILE A 224 3.01 6.50 5.57
N GLN A 225 3.86 6.87 4.61
CA GLN A 225 4.94 6.03 4.10
C GLN A 225 6.07 5.95 5.11
N LEU A 226 6.48 4.76 5.47
CA LEU A 226 7.65 4.53 6.32
C LEU A 226 8.61 3.50 5.71
N VAL A 227 9.84 3.51 6.22
CA VAL A 227 10.83 2.47 5.96
C VAL A 227 11.57 2.17 7.27
N GLY A 228 11.68 0.90 7.62
CA GLY A 228 12.49 0.42 8.73
C GLY A 228 13.67 -0.41 8.25
N ASP A 229 14.78 -0.47 9.02
CA ASP A 229 15.89 -1.38 8.78
C ASP A 229 15.92 -2.55 9.78
N LYS A 230 16.81 -3.51 9.51
CA LYS A 230 16.98 -4.70 10.37
C LYS A 230 17.69 -4.38 11.70
N GLN A 231 18.24 -3.18 11.86
CA GLN A 231 18.89 -2.69 13.07
C GLN A 231 17.92 -1.99 14.03
N GLY A 232 16.66 -1.80 13.61
CA GLY A 232 15.59 -1.20 14.41
C GLY A 232 15.42 0.31 14.22
N ASN A 233 16.16 0.90 13.25
CA ASN A 233 15.87 2.27 12.82
C ASN A 233 14.60 2.26 11.97
N CYS A 234 13.79 3.30 12.08
CA CYS A 234 12.59 3.47 11.27
C CYS A 234 12.33 4.96 11.08
N VAL A 235 12.12 5.37 9.85
CA VAL A 235 11.79 6.74 9.47
C VAL A 235 10.48 6.78 8.70
N TRP A 236 9.73 7.86 8.85
CA TRP A 236 8.58 8.14 8.00
C TRP A 236 8.97 9.14 6.90
N ILE A 237 8.54 8.84 5.69
CA ILE A 237 8.98 9.53 4.47
C ILE A 237 8.10 10.75 4.18
N SER A 238 6.80 10.54 4.10
CA SER A 238 5.79 11.58 3.84
C SER A 238 4.39 11.08 4.15
N SER A 239 3.46 12.01 4.25
CA SER A 239 2.03 11.70 4.16
C SER A 239 1.58 11.60 2.70
N ARG A 240 0.46 10.87 2.48
CA ARG A 240 -0.31 10.87 1.24
C ARG A 240 -1.79 11.04 1.55
N ASP A 241 -2.49 11.78 0.72
CA ASP A 241 -3.95 11.78 0.70
C ASP A 241 -4.45 10.87 -0.41
N CYS A 242 -5.21 9.86 -0.02
CA CYS A 242 -5.78 8.86 -0.92
C CYS A 242 -7.31 8.85 -0.86
N SER A 243 -7.93 9.99 -0.54
CA SER A 243 -9.39 10.10 -0.37
C SER A 243 -10.17 10.05 -1.68
N ALA A 244 -9.52 10.34 -2.82
CA ALA A 244 -10.14 10.27 -4.14
C ALA A 244 -10.29 8.81 -4.60
N GLN A 245 -11.39 8.20 -4.21
CA GLN A 245 -11.67 6.77 -4.42
C GLN A 245 -13.00 6.55 -5.15
N ARG A 246 -13.09 5.44 -5.88
CA ARG A 246 -14.35 4.92 -6.41
C ARG A 246 -14.54 3.48 -5.95
N ARG A 247 -15.64 3.20 -5.23
CA ARG A 247 -15.93 1.87 -4.68
C ARG A 247 -14.78 1.30 -3.85
N HIS A 248 -14.16 2.14 -3.01
CA HIS A 248 -12.98 1.82 -2.18
C HIS A 248 -11.68 1.54 -2.96
N GLN A 249 -11.62 1.86 -4.24
CA GLN A 249 -10.42 1.82 -5.04
C GLN A 249 -9.86 3.24 -5.20
N LYS A 250 -8.61 3.43 -4.79
CA LYS A 250 -7.88 4.70 -4.96
C LYS A 250 -7.73 5.01 -6.45
N LEU A 251 -7.91 6.26 -6.85
CA LEU A 251 -7.83 6.73 -8.24
C LEU A 251 -6.84 7.87 -8.41
N ILE A 252 -6.78 8.77 -7.43
CA ILE A 252 -5.87 9.91 -7.40
C ILE A 252 -5.29 9.96 -6.01
N GLU A 253 -3.97 10.04 -5.92
CA GLU A 253 -3.22 10.16 -4.69
C GLU A 253 -2.30 11.38 -4.76
N GLU A 254 -2.12 12.08 -3.65
CA GLU A 254 -1.23 13.24 -3.59
C GLU A 254 -0.32 13.20 -2.35
N ALA A 255 0.88 13.76 -2.48
CA ALA A 255 1.85 13.94 -1.40
C ALA A 255 2.47 15.35 -1.45
N PRO A 256 2.66 16.00 -0.27
CA PRO A 256 2.11 15.61 1.03
C PRO A 256 0.58 15.75 1.07
N ALA A 257 -0.08 15.16 2.06
CA ALA A 257 -1.51 15.33 2.27
C ALA A 257 -1.84 16.81 2.48
N HIS A 258 -2.79 17.33 1.69
CA HIS A 258 -3.10 18.77 1.68
C HIS A 258 -4.04 19.16 2.83
N GLN A 259 -3.85 20.36 3.39
CA GLN A 259 -4.72 20.94 4.44
C GLN A 259 -4.94 20.03 5.66
N LEU A 260 -3.89 19.43 6.18
CA LEU A 260 -3.88 18.90 7.53
C LEU A 260 -3.74 20.07 8.52
N ALA A 261 -4.30 19.92 9.73
CA ALA A 261 -4.07 20.89 10.80
C ALA A 261 -2.59 20.86 11.23
N ASP A 262 -2.11 21.97 11.79
CA ASP A 262 -0.71 22.12 12.21
C ASP A 262 -0.28 21.00 13.17
N GLY A 263 0.85 20.36 12.89
CA GLY A 263 1.44 19.29 13.69
C GLY A 263 0.79 17.92 13.53
N ILE A 264 -0.28 17.78 12.74
CA ILE A 264 -0.97 16.48 12.54
C ILE A 264 -0.11 15.54 11.68
N GLU A 265 0.54 16.03 10.64
CA GLU A 265 1.39 15.17 9.80
C GLU A 265 2.53 14.55 10.61
N GLU A 266 3.20 15.35 11.44
CA GLU A 266 4.26 14.89 12.34
C GLU A 266 3.72 13.88 13.37
N ALA A 267 2.58 14.17 13.97
CA ALA A 267 1.95 13.25 14.95
C ALA A 267 1.56 11.91 14.31
N MET A 268 1.03 11.91 13.08
CA MET A 268 0.76 10.69 12.30
C MET A 268 2.06 9.95 12.00
N GLY A 269 3.10 10.66 11.56
CA GLY A 269 4.42 10.09 11.26
C GLY A 269 5.04 9.39 12.47
N GLU A 270 5.03 10.05 13.62
CA GLU A 270 5.52 9.46 14.87
C GLU A 270 4.69 8.24 15.30
N ALA A 271 3.36 8.32 15.19
CA ALA A 271 2.48 7.21 15.52
C ALA A 271 2.74 6.00 14.59
N ALA A 272 2.92 6.24 13.30
CA ALA A 272 3.25 5.21 12.32
C ALA A 272 4.59 4.51 12.63
N VAL A 273 5.64 5.28 12.94
CA VAL A 273 6.95 4.74 13.33
C VAL A 273 6.87 3.92 14.60
N LYS A 274 6.14 4.41 15.62
CA LYS A 274 5.97 3.67 16.88
C LYS A 274 5.20 2.37 16.68
N ALA A 275 4.14 2.38 15.86
CA ALA A 275 3.37 1.17 15.52
C ALA A 275 4.24 0.14 14.80
N ALA A 276 5.02 0.55 13.80
CA ALA A 276 5.95 -0.31 13.08
C ALA A 276 7.02 -0.91 14.01
N LYS A 277 7.63 -0.10 14.88
CA LYS A 277 8.62 -0.58 15.85
C LYS A 277 8.04 -1.56 16.87
N ALA A 278 6.77 -1.40 17.25
CA ALA A 278 6.10 -2.31 18.21
C ALA A 278 6.00 -3.76 17.71
N VAL A 279 6.07 -3.98 16.40
CA VAL A 279 6.02 -5.30 15.76
C VAL A 279 7.35 -5.71 15.11
N GLY A 280 8.44 -4.98 15.37
CA GLY A 280 9.75 -5.28 14.80
C GLY A 280 9.82 -5.15 13.27
N TYR A 281 9.05 -4.21 12.72
CA TYR A 281 8.92 -4.02 11.27
C TYR A 281 10.21 -3.50 10.62
N TYR A 282 10.59 -4.08 9.48
CA TYR A 282 11.58 -3.54 8.55
C TYR A 282 11.09 -3.64 7.09
N GLY A 283 11.73 -2.93 6.16
CA GLY A 283 11.27 -2.76 4.79
C GLY A 283 10.34 -1.55 4.65
N ALA A 284 9.83 -1.34 3.44
CA ALA A 284 8.86 -0.30 3.16
C ALA A 284 7.46 -0.73 3.61
N GLY A 285 6.76 0.15 4.30
CA GLY A 285 5.39 -0.07 4.76
C GLY A 285 4.61 1.22 4.79
N THR A 286 3.30 1.10 4.93
CA THR A 286 2.40 2.25 5.00
C THR A 286 1.39 2.05 6.12
N VAL A 287 1.26 3.06 6.98
CA VAL A 287 0.20 3.11 7.98
C VAL A 287 -0.91 4.02 7.48
N GLU A 288 -2.10 3.48 7.33
CA GLU A 288 -3.29 4.17 6.90
C GLU A 288 -4.07 4.71 8.10
N PHE A 289 -4.51 5.96 7.98
CA PHE A 289 -5.30 6.67 8.98
C PHE A 289 -6.58 7.23 8.36
N ILE A 290 -7.59 7.35 9.20
CA ILE A 290 -8.76 8.17 8.91
C ILE A 290 -8.59 9.50 9.62
N TYR A 291 -8.65 10.62 8.87
CA TYR A 291 -8.50 11.98 9.37
C TYR A 291 -9.80 12.75 9.21
N GLN A 292 -10.24 13.42 10.28
CA GLN A 292 -11.37 14.34 10.24
C GLN A 292 -11.23 15.40 11.34
N ASP A 293 -11.46 16.68 11.00
CA ASP A 293 -11.58 17.80 11.94
C ASP A 293 -10.40 17.94 12.93
N GLY A 294 -9.18 17.69 12.48
CA GLY A 294 -7.96 17.79 13.29
C GLY A 294 -7.66 16.55 14.14
N GLU A 295 -8.46 15.51 14.03
CA GLU A 295 -8.23 14.21 14.66
C GLU A 295 -7.84 13.16 13.62
N PHE A 296 -7.00 12.19 13.99
CA PHE A 296 -6.67 11.06 13.14
C PHE A 296 -6.74 9.74 13.92
N PHE A 297 -7.08 8.68 13.24
CA PHE A 297 -7.27 7.37 13.82
C PHE A 297 -6.65 6.29 12.95
N PHE A 298 -5.92 5.36 13.55
CA PHE A 298 -5.35 4.21 12.88
C PHE A 298 -6.45 3.38 12.19
N LEU A 299 -6.23 3.05 10.94
CA LEU A 299 -7.08 2.16 10.16
C LEU A 299 -6.45 0.79 10.00
N GLU A 300 -5.30 0.73 9.35
CA GLU A 300 -4.54 -0.50 9.10
C GLU A 300 -3.08 -0.19 8.76
N MET A 301 -2.24 -1.21 8.70
CA MET A 301 -0.89 -1.12 8.19
C MET A 301 -0.74 -2.08 7.00
N ASN A 302 -0.36 -1.55 5.85
CA ASN A 302 0.03 -2.33 4.69
C ASN A 302 1.51 -2.68 4.79
N THR A 303 1.79 -3.98 4.93
CA THR A 303 3.14 -4.51 5.16
C THR A 303 3.90 -4.74 3.85
N ARG A 304 3.82 -3.79 2.93
CA ARG A 304 4.38 -3.83 1.58
C ARG A 304 4.56 -2.43 1.00
N LEU A 305 5.23 -2.38 -0.14
CA LEU A 305 5.17 -1.21 -1.01
C LEU A 305 3.75 -1.05 -1.56
N GLN A 306 3.26 0.18 -1.67
CA GLN A 306 1.94 0.48 -2.26
C GLN A 306 2.07 1.00 -3.70
N VAL A 307 0.95 0.97 -4.45
CA VAL A 307 0.88 1.48 -5.84
C VAL A 307 1.35 2.92 -5.88
N GLU A 308 0.87 3.74 -4.94
CA GLU A 308 1.05 5.19 -4.83
C GLU A 308 2.36 5.64 -4.17
N HIS A 309 3.31 4.72 -3.96
CA HIS A 309 4.63 5.08 -3.39
C HIS A 309 5.36 6.18 -4.18
N CYS A 310 5.08 6.26 -5.47
CA CYS A 310 5.75 7.17 -6.39
C CYS A 310 5.58 8.64 -6.03
N VAL A 311 4.43 9.06 -5.45
CA VAL A 311 4.24 10.47 -5.06
C VAL A 311 5.16 10.85 -3.89
N SER A 312 5.44 9.91 -2.97
CA SER A 312 6.42 10.11 -1.89
C SER A 312 7.84 10.23 -2.43
N GLU A 313 8.21 9.39 -3.40
CA GLU A 313 9.50 9.45 -4.08
C GLU A 313 9.73 10.80 -4.77
N MET A 314 8.71 11.28 -5.49
CA MET A 314 8.81 12.54 -6.26
C MET A 314 9.02 13.78 -5.41
N ILE A 315 8.58 13.78 -4.16
CA ILE A 315 8.77 14.94 -3.27
C ILE A 315 10.03 14.85 -2.40
N THR A 316 10.67 13.66 -2.31
CA THR A 316 11.80 13.42 -1.42
C THR A 316 13.10 13.09 -2.14
N ASP A 317 13.01 12.68 -3.41
CA ASP A 317 14.15 12.14 -4.18
C ASP A 317 14.72 10.84 -3.55
N ILE A 318 13.86 10.09 -2.86
CA ILE A 318 14.17 8.78 -2.25
C ILE A 318 13.59 7.68 -3.14
N ASP A 319 14.43 6.77 -3.63
CA ASP A 319 13.99 5.54 -4.30
C ASP A 319 13.63 4.48 -3.25
N LEU A 320 12.32 4.28 -3.04
CA LEU A 320 11.83 3.33 -2.04
C LEU A 320 12.15 1.87 -2.38
N VAL A 321 12.23 1.53 -3.65
CA VAL A 321 12.61 0.18 -4.10
C VAL A 321 14.10 -0.07 -3.85
N GLU A 322 14.95 0.92 -4.13
CA GLU A 322 16.38 0.85 -3.77
C GLU A 322 16.54 0.66 -2.26
N TRP A 323 15.81 1.45 -1.44
CA TRP A 323 15.88 1.30 0.01
C TRP A 323 15.39 -0.08 0.49
N GLN A 324 14.35 -0.63 -0.12
CA GLN A 324 13.92 -2.01 0.19
C GLN A 324 15.03 -3.03 -0.07
N ILE A 325 15.72 -2.92 -1.21
CA ILE A 325 16.83 -3.81 -1.59
C ILE A 325 18.01 -3.66 -0.62
N ARG A 326 18.40 -2.42 -0.26
CA ARG A 326 19.47 -2.15 0.71
C ARG A 326 19.17 -2.69 2.10
N VAL A 327 17.95 -2.47 2.59
CA VAL A 327 17.49 -2.99 3.89
C VAL A 327 17.51 -4.52 3.89
N ALA A 328 17.04 -5.16 2.81
CA ALA A 328 17.09 -6.61 2.67
C ALA A 328 18.54 -7.13 2.71
N ALA A 329 19.46 -6.43 2.07
CA ALA A 329 20.90 -6.70 2.12
C ALA A 329 21.52 -6.50 3.52
N GLY A 330 20.78 -5.95 4.49
CA GLY A 330 21.24 -5.71 5.86
C GLY A 330 21.90 -4.36 6.08
N GLU A 331 21.79 -3.44 5.12
CA GLU A 331 22.27 -2.06 5.29
C GLU A 331 21.37 -1.27 6.27
N GLU A 332 21.96 -0.35 6.99
CA GLU A 332 21.22 0.65 7.76
C GLU A 332 20.55 1.66 6.83
N LEU A 333 19.49 2.31 7.31
CA LEU A 333 18.83 3.38 6.54
C LEU A 333 19.83 4.47 6.16
N PRO A 334 19.84 4.92 4.88
CA PRO A 334 20.83 5.90 4.41
C PRO A 334 20.62 7.31 4.97
N MET A 335 19.46 7.61 5.54
CA MET A 335 19.10 8.93 6.05
C MET A 335 18.42 8.83 7.43
N THR A 336 18.70 9.81 8.26
CA THR A 336 17.98 10.07 9.52
C THR A 336 16.61 10.71 9.25
N GLN A 337 15.72 10.74 10.26
CA GLN A 337 14.42 11.41 10.12
C GLN A 337 14.54 12.89 9.74
N ASP A 338 15.51 13.60 10.31
CA ASP A 338 15.72 15.03 10.01
C ASP A 338 16.14 15.24 8.54
N GLU A 339 17.02 14.38 8.03
CA GLU A 339 17.44 14.41 6.63
C GLU A 339 16.30 14.09 5.67
N VAL A 340 15.48 13.08 5.98
CA VAL A 340 14.26 12.75 5.22
C VAL A 340 13.29 13.93 5.22
N THR A 341 13.06 14.54 6.39
CA THR A 341 12.17 15.70 6.49
C THR A 341 12.70 16.89 5.68
N ALA A 342 14.01 17.14 5.73
CA ALA A 342 14.66 18.22 4.97
C ALA A 342 14.69 17.96 3.45
N SER A 343 14.54 16.71 3.01
CA SER A 343 14.53 16.38 1.58
C SER A 343 13.20 16.71 0.89
N ARG A 344 12.11 16.85 1.64
CA ARG A 344 10.75 17.06 1.09
C ARG A 344 10.64 18.37 0.34
N ARG A 345 10.18 18.32 -0.92
CA ARG A 345 10.07 19.48 -1.81
C ARG A 345 8.87 19.40 -2.74
N GLY A 346 8.10 20.48 -2.78
CA GLY A 346 6.99 20.61 -3.72
C GLY A 346 5.79 19.73 -3.38
N HIS A 347 5.09 19.32 -4.42
CA HIS A 347 3.87 18.54 -4.34
C HIS A 347 3.79 17.56 -5.50
N SER A 348 3.35 16.34 -5.25
CA SER A 348 3.20 15.31 -6.30
C SER A 348 1.79 14.76 -6.31
N ILE A 349 1.30 14.45 -7.50
CA ILE A 349 -0.01 13.84 -7.73
C ILE A 349 0.18 12.62 -8.62
N GLU A 350 -0.38 11.50 -8.21
CA GLU A 350 -0.51 10.28 -9.03
C GLU A 350 -1.95 10.14 -9.51
N VAL A 351 -2.11 9.74 -10.77
CA VAL A 351 -3.39 9.36 -11.36
C VAL A 351 -3.25 7.95 -11.92
N ARG A 352 -4.12 7.04 -11.49
CA ARG A 352 -4.16 5.68 -12.03
C ARG A 352 -4.86 5.66 -13.37
N ILE A 353 -4.18 5.14 -14.38
CA ILE A 353 -4.72 4.96 -15.72
C ILE A 353 -5.20 3.52 -15.85
N ASN A 354 -6.51 3.33 -15.83
CA ASN A 354 -7.14 2.02 -15.84
C ASN A 354 -7.82 1.73 -17.19
N ALA A 355 -7.75 0.48 -17.64
CA ALA A 355 -8.52 0.00 -18.79
C ALA A 355 -9.97 -0.22 -18.36
N GLU A 356 -10.78 0.83 -18.44
CA GLU A 356 -12.17 0.86 -18.06
C GLU A 356 -13.02 1.56 -19.12
N ASP A 357 -14.25 1.09 -19.32
CA ASP A 357 -15.24 1.76 -20.13
C ASP A 357 -16.07 2.72 -19.25
N PRO A 358 -15.97 4.05 -19.44
CA PRO A 358 -16.73 5.03 -18.68
C PRO A 358 -18.19 5.12 -19.09
N ALA A 359 -18.63 4.39 -20.10
CA ALA A 359 -20.00 4.44 -20.62
C ALA A 359 -21.02 4.27 -19.49
N GLU A 360 -22.08 5.07 -19.52
CA GLU A 360 -23.16 5.09 -18.53
C GLU A 360 -22.68 5.28 -17.06
N GLY A 361 -21.46 5.78 -16.84
CA GLY A 361 -20.86 5.94 -15.51
C GLY A 361 -20.57 4.64 -14.77
N LYS A 362 -20.53 3.50 -15.47
CA LYS A 362 -20.33 2.18 -14.86
C LYS A 362 -18.87 1.84 -14.62
N PHE A 363 -17.94 2.33 -15.46
CA PHE A 363 -16.51 2.06 -15.37
C PHE A 363 -16.19 0.57 -15.24
N LEU A 364 -16.75 -0.22 -16.15
CA LEU A 364 -16.48 -1.66 -16.20
C LEU A 364 -15.09 -1.92 -16.76
N PRO A 365 -14.40 -2.98 -16.31
CA PRO A 365 -13.14 -3.39 -16.91
C PRO A 365 -13.28 -3.56 -18.43
N SER A 366 -12.34 -3.02 -19.19
CA SER A 366 -12.32 -3.07 -20.64
C SER A 366 -11.01 -3.74 -21.13
N PRO A 367 -10.94 -5.09 -21.04
CA PRO A 367 -9.80 -5.83 -21.53
C PRO A 367 -9.72 -5.72 -23.07
N GLY A 368 -8.52 -5.87 -23.61
CA GLY A 368 -8.30 -5.83 -25.05
C GLY A 368 -6.95 -5.24 -25.43
N ARG A 369 -6.76 -5.03 -26.73
CA ARG A 369 -5.50 -4.55 -27.29
C ARG A 369 -5.37 -3.04 -27.18
N ILE A 370 -4.25 -2.58 -26.66
CA ILE A 370 -3.86 -1.16 -26.67
C ILE A 370 -3.41 -0.82 -28.07
N THR A 371 -4.24 -0.10 -28.83
CA THR A 371 -3.89 0.31 -30.20
C THR A 371 -2.84 1.41 -30.23
N LYS A 372 -2.90 2.32 -29.24
CA LYS A 372 -1.96 3.42 -29.08
C LYS A 372 -1.84 3.79 -27.60
N LEU A 373 -0.61 3.89 -27.12
CA LEU A 373 -0.25 4.44 -25.83
C LEU A 373 0.94 5.37 -26.03
N VAL A 374 0.76 6.63 -25.75
CA VAL A 374 1.84 7.64 -25.80
C VAL A 374 2.05 8.14 -24.40
N PRO A 375 3.07 7.65 -23.67
CA PRO A 375 3.37 8.15 -22.35
C PRO A 375 3.54 9.66 -22.36
N PRO A 376 2.84 10.41 -21.52
CA PRO A 376 3.06 11.85 -21.40
C PRO A 376 4.45 12.14 -20.85
N ASP A 377 5.05 13.23 -21.31
CA ASP A 377 6.40 13.63 -20.94
C ASP A 377 6.50 15.10 -20.52
N GLY A 378 7.72 15.54 -20.29
CA GLY A 378 8.05 16.91 -19.91
C GLY A 378 8.47 17.05 -18.45
N PHE A 379 8.88 18.26 -18.10
CA PHE A 379 9.45 18.54 -16.78
C PHE A 379 8.48 18.17 -15.64
N GLY A 380 8.96 17.32 -14.71
CA GLY A 380 8.19 16.87 -13.56
C GLY A 380 7.05 15.90 -13.89
N VAL A 381 7.13 15.18 -15.00
CA VAL A 381 6.19 14.13 -15.39
C VAL A 381 6.91 12.78 -15.44
N ARG A 382 6.34 11.78 -14.78
CA ARG A 382 6.77 10.38 -14.77
C ARG A 382 5.57 9.52 -15.15
N PHE A 383 5.79 8.50 -15.96
CA PHE A 383 4.77 7.53 -16.31
C PHE A 383 5.30 6.11 -16.12
N ASP A 384 4.76 5.42 -15.10
CA ASP A 384 5.12 4.03 -14.80
C ASP A 384 4.08 3.11 -15.41
N SER A 385 4.48 2.28 -16.37
CA SER A 385 3.61 1.34 -17.06
C SER A 385 4.28 0.00 -17.30
N GLY A 386 3.47 -1.05 -17.28
CA GLY A 386 3.86 -2.39 -17.72
C GLY A 386 3.50 -2.70 -19.17
N TYR A 387 2.89 -1.74 -19.88
CA TYR A 387 2.37 -1.92 -21.23
C TYR A 387 2.95 -0.93 -22.23
N LEU A 388 2.93 -1.32 -23.50
CA LEU A 388 3.25 -0.51 -24.66
C LEU A 388 2.10 -0.56 -25.68
N SER A 389 2.16 0.31 -26.69
CA SER A 389 1.28 0.19 -27.86
C SER A 389 1.41 -1.19 -28.49
N GLY A 390 0.30 -1.85 -28.73
CA GLY A 390 0.23 -3.20 -29.29
C GLY A 390 0.07 -4.32 -28.28
N ASP A 391 0.36 -4.07 -27.00
CA ASP A 391 0.16 -5.05 -25.93
C ASP A 391 -1.34 -5.29 -25.64
N GLU A 392 -1.65 -6.40 -25.02
CA GLU A 392 -3.04 -6.81 -24.67
C GLU A 392 -3.27 -6.78 -23.17
N ILE A 393 -4.36 -6.16 -22.75
CA ILE A 393 -4.82 -6.16 -21.37
C ILE A 393 -5.73 -7.36 -21.17
N SER A 394 -5.31 -8.27 -20.29
CA SER A 394 -6.03 -9.49 -19.99
C SER A 394 -7.20 -9.23 -19.04
N GLN A 395 -8.26 -10.04 -19.16
CA GLN A 395 -9.37 -10.08 -18.20
C GLN A 395 -9.03 -10.79 -16.88
N PHE A 396 -7.88 -11.47 -16.79
CA PHE A 396 -7.50 -12.32 -15.65
C PHE A 396 -6.66 -11.58 -14.60
N TYR A 397 -6.26 -10.34 -14.88
CA TYR A 397 -5.43 -9.53 -13.99
C TYR A 397 -6.04 -8.15 -13.79
N ASP A 398 -5.41 -7.35 -12.92
CA ASP A 398 -5.79 -5.96 -12.69
C ASP A 398 -5.78 -5.16 -14.01
N ASN A 399 -6.68 -4.20 -14.10
CA ASN A 399 -6.85 -3.35 -15.29
C ASN A 399 -5.95 -2.10 -15.28
N LEU A 400 -5.00 -1.98 -14.36
CA LEU A 400 -4.06 -0.86 -14.28
C LEU A 400 -3.12 -0.87 -15.48
N VAL A 401 -3.25 0.11 -16.35
CA VAL A 401 -2.36 0.31 -17.52
C VAL A 401 -1.06 0.99 -17.12
N GLY A 402 -1.15 1.96 -16.23
CA GLY A 402 -0.01 2.72 -15.74
C GLY A 402 -0.39 3.77 -14.73
N LYS A 403 0.63 4.43 -14.19
CA LYS A 403 0.51 5.51 -13.21
C LYS A 403 1.13 6.77 -13.80
N LEU A 404 0.32 7.81 -13.94
CA LEU A 404 0.82 9.15 -14.25
C LEU A 404 1.18 9.85 -12.95
N VAL A 405 2.46 10.11 -12.73
CA VAL A 405 2.96 10.76 -11.52
C VAL A 405 3.55 12.10 -11.89
N VAL A 406 3.04 13.15 -11.28
CA VAL A 406 3.39 14.52 -11.66
C VAL A 406 3.85 15.31 -10.44
N TRP A 407 4.99 15.97 -10.57
CA TRP A 407 5.54 16.85 -9.55
C TRP A 407 5.40 18.32 -9.93
N GLY A 408 5.13 19.16 -8.96
CA GLY A 408 5.15 20.62 -9.07
C GLY A 408 5.78 21.28 -7.84
N ARG A 409 6.30 22.51 -8.03
CA ARG A 409 6.85 23.26 -6.89
C ARG A 409 5.80 23.60 -5.84
N THR A 410 4.54 23.75 -6.27
CA THR A 410 3.36 23.91 -5.42
C THR A 410 2.26 22.96 -5.89
N ARG A 411 1.23 22.75 -5.07
CA ARG A 411 0.07 21.93 -5.42
C ARG A 411 -0.63 22.41 -6.69
N GLU A 412 -0.83 23.72 -6.85
CA GLU A 412 -1.46 24.32 -8.02
C GLU A 412 -0.66 24.04 -9.30
N VAL A 413 0.68 24.11 -9.22
CA VAL A 413 1.55 23.76 -10.34
C VAL A 413 1.47 22.28 -10.65
N ALA A 414 1.42 21.41 -9.64
CA ALA A 414 1.24 19.96 -9.83
C ALA A 414 -0.10 19.67 -10.51
N ILE A 415 -1.22 20.29 -10.06
CA ILE A 415 -2.56 20.15 -10.65
C ILE A 415 -2.55 20.56 -12.13
N ALA A 416 -2.07 21.79 -12.43
CA ALA A 416 -2.06 22.30 -13.80
C ALA A 416 -1.21 21.39 -14.73
N ARG A 417 -0.11 20.89 -14.23
CA ARG A 417 0.76 19.97 -14.96
C ARG A 417 0.14 18.58 -15.16
N THR A 418 -0.59 18.08 -14.15
CA THR A 418 -1.35 16.83 -14.25
C THR A 418 -2.42 16.91 -15.32
N ILE A 419 -3.20 18.00 -15.35
CA ILE A 419 -4.21 18.22 -16.38
C ILE A 419 -3.58 18.20 -17.77
N ARG A 420 -2.50 18.99 -17.98
CA ARG A 420 -1.78 19.01 -19.26
C ARG A 420 -1.25 17.62 -19.65
N ALA A 421 -0.74 16.86 -18.68
CA ALA A 421 -0.19 15.53 -18.95
C ALA A 421 -1.28 14.52 -19.33
N LEU A 422 -2.46 14.61 -18.68
CA LEU A 422 -3.63 13.79 -19.03
C LEU A 422 -4.18 14.12 -20.43
N GLU A 423 -4.15 15.39 -20.85
CA GLU A 423 -4.55 15.79 -22.21
C GLU A 423 -3.59 15.27 -23.30
N ALA A 424 -2.37 14.90 -22.93
CA ALA A 424 -1.36 14.38 -23.86
C ALA A 424 -1.30 12.84 -23.91
N LEU A 425 -2.01 12.16 -23.00
CA LEU A 425 -2.08 10.67 -22.94
C LEU A 425 -2.99 10.10 -24.10
#